data_406bcc43935fc4974e8c04d2c2b1acd2
#
_entry.id   406bcc43935fc4974e8c04d2c2b1acd2
#
_cell.length_a   1.000
_cell.length_b   1.000
_cell.length_c   1.000
_cell.angle_alpha   90.00
_cell.angle_beta   90.00
_cell.angle_gamma   90.00
#
_symmetry.space_group_name_H-M   'P 1'
#
loop_
_entity.id
_entity.type
_entity.pdbx_description
1 polymer ?
#
loop_
_entity_poly.entity_id
_entity_poly.type
_entity_poly.pdbx_seq_one_letter_code
_entity_poly.pdbx_strand_id
1 'polypeptide(L)'
;MPPGPAEQRAAALACAAATSRASTLGLSPAGYLGDRRGTAATLRSIDTTAGGGFYAVVPEAETDSAAADLALGGTGVVIDVQTHLVRPSRAATTGAAALFGFLRMVDPERWGNGVDPSLLSAAEWAACVFGGSETAVALLTSPPGRAEDNVLTNDDIAAARAIVDRYAGARRVLTHTIVHPNLGPAELDAMVDWHDRLSPAGWKVYTLWSPPERGTGGGWYLDDDETGFPFLERVRELGPRIVCAHKGIAGPVASLAPASASPRDVGPAASAFPDVTFVVYHSGYEPDVSEEGAHTDDRDRGVSRLVTSLARAGVEPGANVYAELGSTWYLMLRRPREAAHVLGKLLLAVGEDRILWGTDSVWYGAPQRLIDAFRAFRIPEWMQERFGYPALTETAKAKILGVNASRLYDVDLNTVATPDAGWLPAARDELGSRLA
;
A
#
# COMPACT_ATOMS: atom_id res chain seq x y z
N MET A 1 8.95 -2.31 -14.11
CA MET A 1 9.00 -2.53 -15.58
C MET A 1 9.38 -1.23 -16.26
N PRO A 2 10.11 -1.24 -17.41
CA PRO A 2 10.37 -0.01 -18.14
C PRO A 2 9.05 0.62 -18.61
N PRO A 3 8.95 1.97 -18.61
CA PRO A 3 7.74 2.67 -19.01
C PRO A 3 7.39 2.38 -20.48
N GLY A 4 6.13 2.12 -20.74
CA GLY A 4 5.61 1.89 -22.08
C GLY A 4 5.56 3.19 -22.92
N PRO A 5 5.27 3.09 -24.25
CA PRO A 5 5.24 4.26 -25.13
C PRO A 5 4.27 5.38 -24.68
N ALA A 6 3.12 5.02 -24.07
CA ALA A 6 2.17 6.00 -23.55
C ALA A 6 2.73 6.71 -22.31
N GLU A 7 3.33 5.97 -21.38
CA GLU A 7 3.96 6.52 -20.18
C GLU A 7 5.15 7.44 -20.53
N GLN A 8 5.97 7.06 -21.52
CA GLN A 8 7.06 7.91 -22.04
C GLN A 8 6.52 9.21 -22.64
N ARG A 9 5.44 9.16 -23.43
CA ARG A 9 4.79 10.37 -23.98
C ARG A 9 4.22 11.26 -22.87
N ALA A 10 3.56 10.66 -21.87
CA ALA A 10 3.04 11.40 -20.72
C ALA A 10 4.15 12.13 -19.95
N ALA A 11 5.27 11.44 -19.70
CA ALA A 11 6.44 12.03 -19.06
C ALA A 11 7.03 13.19 -19.89
N ALA A 12 7.14 13.03 -21.20
CA ALA A 12 7.63 14.10 -22.08
C ALA A 12 6.71 15.34 -22.05
N LEU A 13 5.38 15.15 -22.07
CA LEU A 13 4.40 16.23 -21.95
C LEU A 13 4.49 16.92 -20.58
N ALA A 14 4.60 16.17 -19.49
CA ALA A 14 4.76 16.72 -18.15
C ALA A 14 6.06 17.54 -18.01
N CYS A 15 7.17 17.05 -18.54
CA CYS A 15 8.44 17.79 -18.57
C CYS A 15 8.36 19.09 -19.39
N ALA A 16 7.70 19.05 -20.55
CA ALA A 16 7.48 20.24 -21.38
C ALA A 16 6.60 21.27 -20.65
N ALA A 17 5.51 20.84 -20.02
CA ALA A 17 4.66 21.67 -19.19
C ALA A 17 5.45 22.27 -18.02
N ALA A 18 6.26 21.47 -17.32
CA ALA A 18 7.09 21.95 -16.22
C ALA A 18 8.06 23.05 -16.67
N THR A 19 8.76 22.87 -17.79
CA THR A 19 9.69 23.85 -18.30
C THR A 19 9.01 25.19 -18.64
N SER A 20 7.86 25.12 -19.36
CA SER A 20 7.12 26.31 -19.79
C SER A 20 6.48 27.05 -18.61
N ARG A 21 5.76 26.33 -17.73
CA ARG A 21 4.96 26.95 -16.66
C ARG A 21 5.83 27.40 -15.48
N ALA A 22 6.90 26.67 -15.14
CA ALA A 22 7.84 27.09 -14.11
C ALA A 22 8.43 28.44 -14.41
N SER A 23 8.86 28.67 -15.67
CA SER A 23 9.39 29.97 -16.12
C SER A 23 8.36 31.09 -15.91
N THR A 24 7.11 30.89 -16.31
CA THR A 24 6.02 31.87 -16.15
C THR A 24 5.72 32.19 -14.68
N LEU A 25 5.88 31.19 -13.79
CA LEU A 25 5.59 31.32 -12.37
C LEU A 25 6.81 31.72 -11.52
N GLY A 26 7.97 31.93 -12.12
CA GLY A 26 9.22 32.26 -11.41
C GLY A 26 9.76 31.09 -10.56
N LEU A 27 9.44 29.84 -10.95
CA LEU A 27 9.86 28.62 -10.26
C LEU A 27 10.97 27.91 -11.06
N SER A 28 11.70 27.01 -10.39
CA SER A 28 12.48 25.98 -11.09
C SER A 28 11.56 24.89 -11.60
N PRO A 29 11.89 24.16 -12.69
CA PRO A 29 11.09 23.01 -13.14
C PRO A 29 10.90 21.95 -12.05
N ALA A 30 11.92 21.67 -11.23
CA ALA A 30 11.83 20.76 -10.10
C ALA A 30 10.88 21.29 -9.01
N GLY A 31 10.97 22.59 -8.69
CA GLY A 31 10.06 23.25 -7.74
C GLY A 31 8.62 23.21 -8.21
N TYR A 32 8.37 23.48 -9.50
CA TYR A 32 7.04 23.36 -10.10
C TYR A 32 6.50 21.92 -10.03
N LEU A 33 7.29 20.94 -10.45
CA LEU A 33 6.88 19.53 -10.32
C LEU A 33 6.70 19.09 -8.86
N GLY A 34 7.31 19.81 -7.91
CA GLY A 34 7.21 19.58 -6.48
C GLY A 34 5.88 20.00 -5.87
N ASP A 35 5.13 20.89 -6.50
CA ASP A 35 3.85 21.38 -5.97
C ASP A 35 2.61 20.75 -6.65
N ARG A 36 1.40 21.06 -6.16
CA ARG A 36 0.15 20.54 -6.70
C ARG A 36 -0.11 20.95 -8.16
N ARG A 37 0.37 22.11 -8.61
CA ARG A 37 0.24 22.53 -10.01
C ARG A 37 1.02 21.61 -10.95
N GLY A 38 2.21 21.21 -10.54
CA GLY A 38 3.02 20.23 -11.27
C GLY A 38 2.39 18.83 -11.23
N THR A 39 1.77 18.46 -10.12
CA THR A 39 0.98 17.22 -10.02
C THR A 39 -0.22 17.28 -10.99
N ALA A 40 -0.96 18.39 -11.02
CA ALA A 40 -2.06 18.62 -11.96
C ALA A 40 -1.62 18.48 -13.43
N ALA A 41 -0.52 19.12 -13.81
CA ALA A 41 0.06 19.03 -15.15
C ALA A 41 0.47 17.59 -15.51
N THR A 42 1.03 16.87 -14.56
CA THR A 42 1.42 15.45 -14.73
C THR A 42 0.20 14.57 -14.96
N LEU A 43 -0.83 14.69 -14.13
CA LEU A 43 -2.05 13.90 -14.24
C LEU A 43 -2.80 14.20 -15.56
N ARG A 44 -2.86 15.47 -15.98
CA ARG A 44 -3.43 15.83 -17.27
C ARG A 44 -2.65 15.26 -18.45
N SER A 45 -1.33 15.22 -18.35
CA SER A 45 -0.48 14.61 -19.37
C SER A 45 -0.73 13.10 -19.49
N ILE A 46 -0.87 12.42 -18.36
CA ILE A 46 -1.25 11.01 -18.30
C ILE A 46 -2.66 10.80 -18.90
N ASP A 47 -3.62 11.61 -18.48
CA ASP A 47 -5.01 11.53 -18.94
C ASP A 47 -5.11 11.70 -20.46
N THR A 48 -4.45 12.72 -21.00
CA THR A 48 -4.43 12.99 -22.45
C THR A 48 -3.85 11.82 -23.25
N THR A 49 -2.77 11.22 -22.77
CA THR A 49 -2.13 10.08 -23.48
C THR A 49 -2.93 8.78 -23.36
N ALA A 50 -3.79 8.67 -22.37
CA ALA A 50 -4.68 7.52 -22.15
C ALA A 50 -6.03 7.64 -22.88
N GLY A 51 -6.31 8.75 -23.54
CA GLY A 51 -7.57 9.01 -24.23
C GLY A 51 -8.59 9.84 -23.46
N GLY A 52 -8.22 10.30 -22.27
CA GLY A 52 -9.02 11.24 -21.46
C GLY A 52 -10.09 10.59 -20.57
N GLY A 53 -10.50 11.35 -19.55
CA GLY A 53 -11.62 11.02 -18.69
C GLY A 53 -11.28 10.23 -17.42
N PHE A 54 -10.00 9.94 -17.17
CA PHE A 54 -9.55 9.23 -15.98
C PHE A 54 -9.16 10.14 -14.81
N TYR A 55 -8.72 11.36 -15.10
CA TYR A 55 -8.36 12.34 -14.06
C TYR A 55 -9.16 13.63 -14.19
N ALA A 56 -9.86 14.00 -13.12
CA ALA A 56 -10.71 15.20 -13.04
C ALA A 56 -9.87 16.45 -12.72
N VAL A 57 -9.00 16.85 -13.63
CA VAL A 57 -8.12 18.02 -13.44
C VAL A 57 -8.36 19.05 -14.53
N VAL A 58 -8.78 20.26 -14.13
CA VAL A 58 -9.02 21.39 -15.05
C VAL A 58 -7.69 22.02 -15.50
N PRO A 59 -7.63 22.64 -16.70
CA PRO A 59 -6.40 23.27 -17.21
C PRO A 59 -5.82 24.34 -16.29
N GLU A 60 -6.67 25.11 -15.62
CA GLU A 60 -6.28 26.20 -14.71
C GLU A 60 -5.45 25.68 -13.53
N ALA A 61 -5.68 24.43 -13.08
CA ALA A 61 -4.93 23.81 -12.00
C ALA A 61 -3.42 23.66 -12.30
N GLU A 62 -3.01 23.80 -13.56
CA GLU A 62 -1.59 23.75 -13.92
C GLU A 62 -0.84 25.06 -13.57
N THR A 63 -1.56 26.17 -13.33
CA THR A 63 -0.92 27.49 -13.10
C THR A 63 -1.48 28.23 -11.89
N ASP A 64 -2.70 27.92 -11.47
CA ASP A 64 -3.38 28.51 -10.33
C ASP A 64 -3.37 27.52 -9.15
N SER A 65 -2.83 27.96 -8.00
CA SER A 65 -2.72 27.10 -6.81
C SER A 65 -4.08 26.79 -6.20
N ALA A 66 -5.03 27.75 -6.22
CA ALA A 66 -6.37 27.52 -5.67
C ALA A 66 -7.15 26.50 -6.52
N ALA A 67 -7.02 26.57 -7.85
CA ALA A 67 -7.60 25.59 -8.76
C ALA A 67 -6.94 24.21 -8.57
N ALA A 68 -5.64 24.15 -8.34
CA ALA A 68 -4.94 22.89 -8.03
C ALA A 68 -5.40 22.29 -6.69
N ASP A 69 -5.51 23.13 -5.66
CA ASP A 69 -6.00 22.70 -4.35
C ASP A 69 -7.48 22.22 -4.40
N LEU A 70 -8.30 22.85 -5.21
CA LEU A 70 -9.68 22.40 -5.43
C LEU A 70 -9.75 21.06 -6.16
N ALA A 71 -8.89 20.85 -7.15
CA ALA A 71 -8.90 19.63 -7.97
C ALA A 71 -8.26 18.41 -7.28
N LEU A 72 -7.26 18.63 -6.42
CA LEU A 72 -6.42 17.59 -5.83
C LEU A 72 -6.56 17.48 -4.31
N GLY A 73 -7.03 18.52 -3.65
CA GLY A 73 -7.25 18.56 -2.21
C GLY A 73 -8.47 17.75 -1.77
N GLY A 74 -8.65 17.67 -0.46
CA GLY A 74 -9.81 17.04 0.15
C GLY A 74 -9.85 17.29 1.66
N THR A 75 -11.00 17.10 2.27
CA THR A 75 -11.22 17.35 3.72
C THR A 75 -11.27 16.09 4.58
N GLY A 76 -11.22 14.91 3.95
CA GLY A 76 -11.29 13.63 4.67
C GLY A 76 -9.96 13.26 5.31
N VAL A 77 -10.03 12.57 6.46
CA VAL A 77 -8.86 11.98 7.12
C VAL A 77 -8.26 10.87 6.26
N VAL A 78 -6.94 10.89 6.08
CA VAL A 78 -6.20 9.83 5.38
C VAL A 78 -5.56 8.89 6.41
N ILE A 79 -5.85 7.60 6.28
CA ILE A 79 -5.22 6.52 7.05
C ILE A 79 -4.50 5.61 6.08
N ASP A 80 -3.19 5.53 6.19
CA ASP A 80 -2.35 4.68 5.36
C ASP A 80 -2.12 3.34 6.06
N VAL A 81 -2.74 2.27 5.55
CA VAL A 81 -2.70 0.96 6.23
C VAL A 81 -1.48 0.11 5.86
N GLN A 82 -0.56 0.65 5.04
CA GLN A 82 0.66 -0.05 4.70
C GLN A 82 1.84 0.91 4.54
N THR A 83 2.68 0.97 5.58
CA THR A 83 3.95 1.68 5.54
C THR A 83 5.08 0.83 6.09
N HIS A 84 6.30 1.15 5.68
CA HIS A 84 7.52 0.44 6.02
C HIS A 84 8.67 1.40 6.29
N LEU A 85 9.68 0.91 7.00
CA LEU A 85 10.98 1.57 7.14
C LEU A 85 12.11 0.52 7.21
N VAL A 86 13.34 0.97 7.14
CA VAL A 86 14.54 0.17 7.35
C VAL A 86 15.32 0.74 8.51
N ARG A 87 15.74 -0.11 9.43
CA ARG A 87 16.72 0.26 10.46
C ARG A 87 18.11 0.28 9.82
N PRO A 88 18.80 1.44 9.70
CA PRO A 88 20.06 1.55 8.95
C PRO A 88 21.15 0.59 9.44
N SER A 89 21.27 0.34 10.76
CA SER A 89 22.22 -0.63 11.31
C SER A 89 21.99 -2.08 10.87
N ARG A 90 20.81 -2.38 10.30
CA ARG A 90 20.44 -3.70 9.76
C ARG A 90 20.51 -3.77 8.23
N ALA A 91 21.02 -2.72 7.57
CA ALA A 91 21.08 -2.64 6.11
C ALA A 91 22.06 -3.63 5.45
N ALA A 92 22.91 -4.29 6.23
CA ALA A 92 23.84 -5.31 5.76
C ALA A 92 23.35 -6.76 5.93
N THR A 93 22.11 -6.96 6.41
CA THR A 93 21.53 -8.30 6.57
C THR A 93 21.13 -8.93 5.23
N THR A 94 20.93 -10.24 5.21
CA THR A 94 20.44 -10.95 4.01
C THR A 94 19.04 -10.50 3.63
N GLY A 95 18.19 -10.18 4.60
CA GLY A 95 16.87 -9.59 4.37
C GLY A 95 16.95 -8.22 3.71
N ALA A 96 17.91 -7.38 4.11
CA ALA A 96 18.16 -6.09 3.46
C ALA A 96 18.57 -6.27 1.99
N ALA A 97 19.47 -7.19 1.70
CA ALA A 97 19.89 -7.46 0.33
C ALA A 97 18.73 -7.90 -0.57
N ALA A 98 17.83 -8.74 -0.04
CA ALA A 98 16.63 -9.19 -0.73
C ALA A 98 15.65 -8.01 -0.98
N LEU A 99 15.37 -7.19 0.04
CA LEU A 99 14.54 -6.02 -0.08
C LEU A 99 15.09 -5.01 -1.09
N PHE A 100 16.38 -4.69 -1.01
CA PHE A 100 17.02 -3.72 -1.91
C PHE A 100 17.04 -4.22 -3.36
N GLY A 101 17.17 -5.54 -3.56
CA GLY A 101 16.98 -6.18 -4.86
C GLY A 101 15.57 -5.97 -5.41
N PHE A 102 14.58 -6.18 -4.56
CA PHE A 102 13.17 -5.95 -4.88
C PHE A 102 12.89 -4.47 -5.23
N LEU A 103 13.36 -3.52 -4.42
CA LEU A 103 13.16 -2.08 -4.67
C LEU A 103 13.75 -1.64 -6.02
N ARG A 104 14.96 -2.10 -6.37
CA ARG A 104 15.58 -1.81 -7.68
C ARG A 104 14.78 -2.40 -8.85
N MET A 105 14.06 -3.49 -8.63
CA MET A 105 13.22 -4.11 -9.66
C MET A 105 11.90 -3.36 -9.86
N VAL A 106 11.24 -2.97 -8.77
CA VAL A 106 9.90 -2.35 -8.85
C VAL A 106 9.98 -0.87 -9.21
N ASP A 107 11.02 -0.17 -8.78
CA ASP A 107 11.25 1.25 -9.09
C ASP A 107 12.73 1.49 -9.49
N PRO A 108 13.13 1.07 -10.70
CA PRO A 108 14.48 1.26 -11.18
C PRO A 108 14.85 2.73 -11.44
N GLU A 109 13.87 3.63 -11.62
CA GLU A 109 14.12 5.08 -11.77
C GLU A 109 14.66 5.67 -10.47
N ARG A 110 14.08 5.28 -9.34
CA ARG A 110 14.47 5.76 -8.01
C ARG A 110 15.70 5.01 -7.46
N TRP A 111 15.76 3.71 -7.59
CA TRP A 111 16.70 2.84 -6.90
C TRP A 111 17.76 2.17 -7.79
N GLY A 112 17.75 2.42 -9.09
CA GLY A 112 18.64 1.75 -10.05
C GLY A 112 20.13 1.99 -9.79
N ASN A 113 20.50 3.15 -9.25
CA ASN A 113 21.87 3.50 -8.87
C ASN A 113 22.29 2.99 -7.48
N GLY A 114 21.42 2.26 -6.79
CA GLY A 114 21.62 1.75 -5.44
C GLY A 114 20.56 2.26 -4.46
N VAL A 115 20.38 1.54 -3.36
CA VAL A 115 19.47 1.92 -2.28
C VAL A 115 20.29 2.53 -1.15
N ASP A 116 20.04 3.79 -0.83
CA ASP A 116 20.58 4.43 0.36
C ASP A 116 19.65 4.13 1.55
N PRO A 117 20.09 3.35 2.55
CA PRO A 117 19.26 2.99 3.70
C PRO A 117 18.83 4.18 4.54
N SER A 118 19.57 5.30 4.50
CA SER A 118 19.24 6.51 5.25
C SER A 118 17.91 7.12 4.79
N LEU A 119 17.62 7.02 3.48
CA LEU A 119 16.36 7.48 2.88
C LEU A 119 15.15 6.61 3.26
N LEU A 120 15.40 5.47 3.90
CA LEU A 120 14.39 4.51 4.35
C LEU A 120 14.32 4.43 5.88
N SER A 121 15.09 5.28 6.60
CA SER A 121 15.17 5.28 8.06
C SER A 121 13.86 5.66 8.74
N ALA A 122 13.74 5.39 10.03
CA ALA A 122 12.57 5.75 10.82
C ALA A 122 12.32 7.28 10.87
N ALA A 123 13.39 8.08 10.91
CA ALA A 123 13.29 9.54 10.84
C ALA A 123 12.77 10.01 9.48
N GLU A 124 13.22 9.39 8.39
CA GLU A 124 12.78 9.73 7.04
C GLU A 124 11.36 9.21 6.77
N TRP A 125 11.00 8.01 7.27
CA TRP A 125 9.64 7.52 7.24
C TRP A 125 8.66 8.52 7.88
N ALA A 126 8.96 8.99 9.10
CA ALA A 126 8.11 9.95 9.78
C ALA A 126 8.02 11.29 9.02
N ALA A 127 9.14 11.76 8.44
CA ALA A 127 9.17 12.97 7.61
C ALA A 127 8.32 12.82 6.35
N CYS A 128 8.45 11.71 5.63
CA CYS A 128 7.68 11.46 4.41
C CYS A 128 6.19 11.28 4.68
N VAL A 129 5.85 10.46 5.67
CA VAL A 129 4.45 10.07 5.92
C VAL A 129 3.68 11.19 6.60
N PHE A 130 4.19 11.76 7.70
CA PHE A 130 3.47 12.76 8.49
C PHE A 130 3.84 14.21 8.14
N GLY A 131 5.05 14.46 7.66
CA GLY A 131 5.49 15.80 7.25
C GLY A 131 5.30 16.09 5.77
N GLY A 132 5.36 15.05 4.95
CA GLY A 132 5.28 15.16 3.49
C GLY A 132 3.91 14.79 2.92
N SER A 133 2.90 14.52 3.75
CA SER A 133 1.54 14.21 3.28
C SER A 133 0.47 14.52 4.33
N GLU A 134 -0.78 14.43 3.90
CA GLU A 134 -1.98 14.58 4.73
C GLU A 134 -2.31 13.30 5.54
N THR A 135 -1.41 12.32 5.59
CA THR A 135 -1.62 11.08 6.35
C THR A 135 -1.71 11.40 7.84
N ALA A 136 -2.87 11.13 8.41
CA ALA A 136 -3.15 11.38 9.83
C ALA A 136 -2.74 10.19 10.72
N VAL A 137 -2.92 8.97 10.23
CA VAL A 137 -2.54 7.72 10.89
C VAL A 137 -1.87 6.81 9.89
N ALA A 138 -0.76 6.20 10.27
CA ALA A 138 -0.04 5.23 9.45
C ALA A 138 0.03 3.88 10.15
N LEU A 139 -0.10 2.80 9.40
CA LEU A 139 0.15 1.47 9.87
C LEU A 139 1.56 1.05 9.47
N LEU A 140 2.39 0.76 10.45
CA LEU A 140 3.77 0.32 10.26
C LEU A 140 3.86 -1.19 10.38
N THR A 141 4.52 -1.82 9.41
CA THR A 141 4.79 -3.25 9.39
C THR A 141 6.16 -3.56 8.79
N SER A 142 6.64 -4.78 8.99
CA SER A 142 7.95 -5.23 8.51
C SER A 142 7.86 -5.91 7.14
N PRO A 143 8.92 -5.84 6.31
CA PRO A 143 9.15 -6.81 5.23
C PRO A 143 9.35 -8.22 5.79
N PRO A 144 9.26 -9.29 4.95
CA PRO A 144 9.44 -10.66 5.43
C PRO A 144 10.90 -10.96 5.78
N GLY A 145 11.10 -11.81 6.78
CA GLY A 145 12.41 -12.27 7.20
C GLY A 145 12.45 -12.69 8.67
N ARG A 146 13.32 -13.62 9.03
CA ARG A 146 13.57 -13.96 10.44
C ARG A 146 14.08 -12.72 11.20
N ALA A 147 13.80 -12.65 12.49
CA ALA A 147 14.16 -11.50 13.32
C ALA A 147 15.66 -11.13 13.24
N GLU A 148 16.55 -12.11 13.13
CA GLU A 148 18.00 -11.91 12.98
C GLU A 148 18.41 -11.31 11.63
N ASP A 149 17.67 -11.61 10.56
CA ASP A 149 17.95 -11.19 9.18
C ASP A 149 17.09 -10.02 8.70
N ASN A 150 16.00 -9.69 9.40
CA ASN A 150 15.07 -8.68 8.96
C ASN A 150 15.65 -7.27 9.14
N VAL A 151 15.27 -6.37 8.26
CA VAL A 151 15.63 -4.94 8.30
C VAL A 151 14.88 -4.18 9.41
N LEU A 152 13.78 -4.75 9.91
CA LEU A 152 12.90 -4.15 10.91
C LEU A 152 12.24 -5.27 11.73
N THR A 153 12.45 -5.30 13.03
CA THR A 153 11.83 -6.29 13.92
C THR A 153 10.48 -5.83 14.46
N ASN A 154 9.70 -6.76 15.02
CA ASN A 154 8.45 -6.43 15.72
C ASN A 154 8.69 -5.45 16.88
N ASP A 155 9.82 -5.55 17.58
CA ASP A 155 10.20 -4.62 18.67
C ASP A 155 10.58 -3.23 18.14
N ASP A 156 11.27 -3.13 17.02
CA ASP A 156 11.56 -1.85 16.35
C ASP A 156 10.27 -1.12 15.94
N ILE A 157 9.29 -1.86 15.41
CA ILE A 157 7.96 -1.35 15.05
C ILE A 157 7.25 -0.78 16.29
N ALA A 158 7.24 -1.53 17.40
CA ALA A 158 6.63 -1.09 18.64
C ALA A 158 7.34 0.14 19.23
N ALA A 159 8.67 0.20 19.13
CA ALA A 159 9.45 1.37 19.54
C ALA A 159 9.13 2.61 18.70
N ALA A 160 9.03 2.47 17.37
CA ALA A 160 8.66 3.56 16.48
C ALA A 160 7.27 4.11 16.83
N ARG A 161 6.28 3.24 17.04
CA ARG A 161 4.93 3.62 17.49
C ARG A 161 4.99 4.41 18.79
N ALA A 162 5.67 3.87 19.80
CA ALA A 162 5.73 4.50 21.12
C ALA A 162 6.35 5.91 21.08
N ILE A 163 7.37 6.12 20.24
CA ILE A 163 7.99 7.43 20.03
C ILE A 163 7.01 8.39 19.38
N VAL A 164 6.45 8.03 18.21
CA VAL A 164 5.55 8.91 17.45
C VAL A 164 4.32 9.28 18.27
N ASP A 165 3.61 8.29 18.85
CA ASP A 165 2.38 8.52 19.60
C ASP A 165 2.62 9.40 20.84
N ARG A 166 3.75 9.24 21.51
CA ARG A 166 4.13 10.07 22.65
C ARG A 166 4.33 11.54 22.26
N TYR A 167 5.08 11.81 21.19
CA TYR A 167 5.33 13.19 20.75
C TYR A 167 4.09 13.84 20.15
N ALA A 168 3.28 13.07 19.44
CA ALA A 168 2.03 13.54 18.84
C ALA A 168 0.92 13.74 19.90
N GLY A 169 1.05 13.16 21.09
CA GLY A 169 -0.01 13.16 22.10
C GLY A 169 -1.29 12.45 21.66
N ALA A 170 -1.22 11.63 20.64
CA ALA A 170 -2.36 10.92 20.03
C ALA A 170 -1.89 9.63 19.33
N ARG A 171 -2.83 8.70 19.10
CA ARG A 171 -2.57 7.45 18.37
C ARG A 171 -2.40 7.75 16.88
N ARG A 172 -1.15 7.90 16.43
CA ARG A 172 -0.76 8.16 15.01
C ARG A 172 -0.24 6.94 14.31
N VAL A 173 0.22 5.93 15.05
CA VAL A 173 0.81 4.72 14.47
C VAL A 173 0.05 3.48 14.92
N LEU A 174 -0.44 2.73 13.96
CA LEU A 174 -0.89 1.36 14.13
C LEU A 174 0.26 0.41 13.78
N THR A 175 0.24 -0.80 14.33
CA THR A 175 1.29 -1.79 14.05
C THR A 175 0.70 -3.13 13.72
N HIS A 176 1.26 -3.79 12.69
CA HIS A 176 1.06 -5.23 12.52
C HIS A 176 2.30 -5.98 12.97
N THR A 177 2.09 -7.02 13.77
CA THR A 177 3.15 -7.97 14.11
C THR A 177 3.31 -8.97 12.98
N ILE A 178 4.54 -9.09 12.47
CA ILE A 178 4.85 -10.09 11.44
C ILE A 178 4.95 -11.48 12.06
N VAL A 179 4.38 -12.46 11.39
CA VAL A 179 4.40 -13.88 11.75
C VAL A 179 4.79 -14.70 10.54
N HIS A 180 5.63 -15.72 10.75
CA HIS A 180 6.05 -16.66 9.71
C HIS A 180 5.61 -18.08 10.10
N PRO A 181 4.30 -18.44 9.91
CA PRO A 181 3.75 -19.72 10.37
C PRO A 181 4.50 -20.94 9.81
N ASN A 182 5.10 -20.80 8.63
CA ASN A 182 5.94 -21.83 8.01
C ASN A 182 7.29 -22.09 8.71
N LEU A 183 7.60 -21.37 9.79
CA LEU A 183 8.70 -21.71 10.72
C LEU A 183 8.30 -22.77 11.73
N GLY A 184 7.00 -23.07 11.85
CA GLY A 184 6.46 -24.13 12.68
C GLY A 184 5.88 -23.67 14.03
N PRO A 185 5.56 -24.62 14.95
CA PRO A 185 4.76 -24.33 16.15
C PRO A 185 5.37 -23.27 17.08
N ALA A 186 6.69 -23.22 17.20
CA ALA A 186 7.36 -22.23 18.06
C ALA A 186 7.05 -20.78 17.64
N GLU A 187 6.86 -20.52 16.36
CA GLU A 187 6.46 -19.20 15.85
C GLU A 187 5.03 -18.86 16.27
N LEU A 188 4.12 -19.86 16.23
CA LEU A 188 2.74 -19.68 16.69
C LEU A 188 2.65 -19.49 18.20
N ASP A 189 3.50 -20.17 18.97
CA ASP A 189 3.58 -19.98 20.42
C ASP A 189 4.10 -18.59 20.80
N ALA A 190 5.05 -18.05 20.02
CA ALA A 190 5.57 -16.70 20.23
C ALA A 190 4.49 -15.59 20.01
N MET A 191 3.43 -15.86 19.27
CA MET A 191 2.32 -14.91 19.08
C MET A 191 1.68 -14.50 20.41
N VAL A 192 1.67 -15.34 21.44
CA VAL A 192 1.14 -15.01 22.76
C VAL A 192 1.94 -13.87 23.40
N ASP A 193 3.28 -14.01 23.45
CA ASP A 193 4.16 -12.94 23.96
C ASP A 193 4.03 -11.65 23.14
N TRP A 194 3.98 -11.76 21.82
CA TRP A 194 3.83 -10.59 20.95
C TRP A 194 2.47 -9.91 21.13
N HIS A 195 1.38 -10.67 21.29
CA HIS A 195 0.06 -10.12 21.60
C HIS A 195 0.10 -9.27 22.88
N ASP A 196 0.60 -9.86 23.97
CA ASP A 196 0.58 -9.24 25.29
C ASP A 196 1.52 -8.03 25.37
N ARG A 197 2.69 -8.14 24.78
CA ARG A 197 3.76 -7.13 24.89
C ARG A 197 3.65 -6.02 23.86
N LEU A 198 3.24 -6.34 22.61
CA LEU A 198 3.26 -5.40 21.49
C LEU A 198 1.88 -4.81 21.19
N SER A 199 0.81 -5.44 21.65
CA SER A 199 -0.58 -5.01 21.39
C SER A 199 -0.81 -4.64 19.92
N PRO A 200 -0.65 -5.59 18.98
CA PRO A 200 -0.76 -5.31 17.55
C PRO A 200 -2.20 -4.96 17.14
N ALA A 201 -2.35 -4.16 16.08
CA ALA A 201 -3.64 -3.91 15.45
C ALA A 201 -4.07 -5.06 14.51
N GLY A 202 -3.15 -5.95 14.16
CA GLY A 202 -3.37 -7.12 13.32
C GLY A 202 -2.08 -7.93 13.13
N TRP A 203 -2.20 -9.04 12.42
CA TRP A 203 -1.11 -9.96 12.13
C TRP A 203 -0.73 -9.87 10.65
N LYS A 204 0.55 -9.66 10.36
CA LYS A 204 1.06 -9.58 8.99
C LYS A 204 1.72 -10.89 8.61
N VAL A 205 1.36 -11.41 7.43
CA VAL A 205 1.98 -12.59 6.86
C VAL A 205 2.40 -12.38 5.40
N TYR A 206 3.44 -13.10 5.03
CA TYR A 206 3.93 -13.20 3.66
C TYR A 206 3.90 -14.67 3.24
N THR A 207 2.82 -15.08 2.62
CA THR A 207 2.65 -16.49 2.19
C THR A 207 3.69 -16.93 1.17
N LEU A 208 4.25 -15.97 0.42
CA LEU A 208 5.31 -16.21 -0.56
C LEU A 208 6.72 -16.26 0.08
N TRP A 209 6.89 -15.85 1.33
CA TRP A 209 8.20 -15.93 1.97
C TRP A 209 8.54 -17.38 2.32
N SER A 210 9.77 -17.77 2.02
CA SER A 210 10.28 -19.11 2.27
C SER A 210 11.55 -19.04 3.11
N PRO A 211 11.63 -19.83 4.19
CA PRO A 211 12.88 -19.96 4.94
C PRO A 211 14.02 -20.39 4.01
N PRO A 212 15.24 -19.84 4.15
CA PRO A 212 16.36 -20.12 3.25
C PRO A 212 16.64 -21.62 3.04
N GLU A 213 16.47 -22.44 4.07
CA GLU A 213 16.66 -23.88 4.03
C GLU A 213 15.63 -24.64 3.17
N ARG A 214 14.50 -24.02 2.84
CA ARG A 214 13.44 -24.60 1.98
C ARG A 214 13.48 -24.08 0.54
N GLY A 215 14.38 -23.13 0.24
CA GLY A 215 14.46 -22.51 -1.07
C GLY A 215 13.10 -21.93 -1.49
N THR A 216 12.80 -21.90 -2.79
CA THR A 216 11.51 -21.38 -3.32
C THR A 216 10.30 -22.29 -3.06
N GLY A 217 10.48 -23.48 -2.50
CA GLY A 217 9.43 -24.44 -2.17
C GLY A 217 8.80 -24.25 -0.79
N GLY A 218 9.32 -23.34 0.05
CA GLY A 218 8.84 -23.16 1.43
C GLY A 218 7.72 -22.14 1.61
N GLY A 219 7.13 -21.64 0.54
CA GLY A 219 5.91 -20.83 0.59
C GLY A 219 4.70 -21.68 1.01
N TRP A 220 3.64 -21.01 1.47
CA TRP A 220 2.45 -21.64 2.02
C TRP A 220 1.17 -20.93 1.57
N TYR A 221 0.01 -21.45 1.94
CA TYR A 221 -1.29 -20.87 1.61
C TYR A 221 -2.15 -20.70 2.85
N LEU A 222 -3.04 -19.70 2.85
CA LEU A 222 -3.96 -19.43 3.96
C LEU A 222 -4.95 -20.59 4.20
N ASP A 223 -5.27 -21.36 3.17
CA ASP A 223 -6.20 -22.47 3.16
C ASP A 223 -5.54 -23.86 3.34
N ASP A 224 -4.27 -23.87 3.77
CA ASP A 224 -3.54 -25.13 3.96
C ASP A 224 -3.69 -25.65 5.40
N ASP A 225 -3.90 -26.96 5.51
CA ASP A 225 -4.20 -27.63 6.79
C ASP A 225 -2.99 -27.68 7.74
N GLU A 226 -1.76 -27.57 7.22
CA GLU A 226 -0.54 -27.73 8.02
C GLU A 226 0.01 -26.40 8.55
N THR A 227 -0.21 -25.31 7.81
CA THR A 227 0.35 -23.99 8.12
C THR A 227 -0.72 -22.92 8.26
N GLY A 228 -1.61 -22.80 7.28
CA GLY A 228 -2.59 -21.75 7.19
C GLY A 228 -3.65 -21.84 8.28
N PHE A 229 -4.33 -22.96 8.38
CA PHE A 229 -5.41 -23.14 9.36
C PHE A 229 -4.91 -23.13 10.82
N PRO A 230 -3.80 -23.76 11.20
CA PRO A 230 -3.26 -23.59 12.56
C PRO A 230 -2.92 -22.15 12.92
N PHE A 231 -2.41 -21.36 11.97
CA PHE A 231 -2.18 -19.93 12.18
C PHE A 231 -3.50 -19.17 12.38
N LEU A 232 -4.51 -19.41 11.55
CA LEU A 232 -5.82 -18.74 11.63
C LEU A 232 -6.55 -19.09 12.93
N GLU A 233 -6.47 -20.33 13.42
CA GLU A 233 -6.99 -20.72 14.75
C GLU A 233 -6.25 -19.95 15.86
N ARG A 234 -4.93 -19.81 15.78
CA ARG A 234 -4.17 -19.02 16.77
C ARG A 234 -4.57 -17.54 16.76
N VAL A 235 -4.80 -16.94 15.59
CA VAL A 235 -5.33 -15.58 15.47
C VAL A 235 -6.72 -15.46 16.11
N ARG A 236 -7.58 -16.45 15.90
CA ARG A 236 -8.94 -16.49 16.45
C ARG A 236 -8.94 -16.57 17.99
N GLU A 237 -7.99 -17.32 18.55
CA GLU A 237 -7.82 -17.47 19.99
C GLU A 237 -7.32 -16.19 20.66
N LEU A 238 -6.32 -15.54 20.07
CA LEU A 238 -5.63 -14.39 20.67
C LEU A 238 -6.30 -13.06 20.31
N GLY A 239 -6.79 -12.89 19.08
CA GLY A 239 -7.08 -11.57 18.51
C GLY A 239 -5.81 -10.71 18.33
N PRO A 240 -5.94 -9.49 17.80
CA PRO A 240 -7.09 -9.08 17.01
C PRO A 240 -7.31 -10.01 15.82
N ARG A 241 -8.56 -10.24 15.45
CA ARG A 241 -8.94 -11.16 14.36
C ARG A 241 -8.78 -10.50 12.98
N ILE A 242 -7.62 -9.91 12.74
CA ILE A 242 -7.26 -9.23 11.48
C ILE A 242 -5.95 -9.84 10.99
N VAL A 243 -6.01 -10.42 9.79
CA VAL A 243 -4.87 -11.01 9.09
C VAL A 243 -4.59 -10.22 7.82
N CYS A 244 -3.40 -9.68 7.70
CA CYS A 244 -2.93 -8.92 6.55
C CYS A 244 -1.96 -9.77 5.75
N ALA A 245 -2.41 -10.31 4.64
CA ALA A 245 -1.64 -11.22 3.80
C ALA A 245 -1.10 -10.51 2.55
N HIS A 246 0.22 -10.55 2.36
CA HIS A 246 0.84 -10.11 1.10
C HIS A 246 0.45 -11.07 -0.02
N LYS A 247 -0.24 -10.57 -1.05
CA LYS A 247 -0.66 -11.30 -2.24
C LYS A 247 -0.40 -10.48 -3.50
N GLY A 248 0.11 -11.12 -4.52
CA GLY A 248 0.60 -10.45 -5.72
C GLY A 248 2.03 -9.91 -5.55
N ILE A 249 2.47 -9.03 -6.43
CA ILE A 249 3.78 -8.35 -6.46
C ILE A 249 4.92 -9.27 -6.00
N ALA A 250 5.02 -10.44 -6.62
CA ALA A 250 6.10 -11.38 -6.40
C ALA A 250 7.24 -11.07 -7.38
N GLY A 251 8.42 -10.76 -6.83
CA GLY A 251 9.63 -10.59 -7.65
C GLY A 251 10.47 -11.86 -7.70
N PRO A 252 11.43 -11.95 -8.62
CA PRO A 252 12.37 -13.06 -8.72
C PRO A 252 13.45 -12.95 -7.61
N VAL A 253 13.03 -12.98 -6.36
CA VAL A 253 13.92 -12.95 -5.19
C VAL A 253 14.05 -14.36 -4.63
N ALA A 254 15.28 -14.81 -4.36
CA ALA A 254 15.58 -16.19 -3.96
C ALA A 254 14.85 -16.68 -2.69
N SER A 255 14.46 -15.74 -1.80
CA SER A 255 13.68 -16.03 -0.59
C SER A 255 12.16 -16.01 -0.80
N LEU A 256 11.68 -15.89 -2.05
CA LEU A 256 10.27 -15.85 -2.36
C LEU A 256 9.84 -17.06 -3.17
N ALA A 257 8.65 -17.57 -2.87
CA ALA A 257 7.94 -18.60 -3.60
C ALA A 257 6.79 -17.95 -4.41
N PRO A 258 7.01 -17.53 -5.68
CA PRO A 258 6.06 -16.70 -6.41
C PRO A 258 4.66 -17.33 -6.54
N ALA A 259 4.57 -18.65 -6.61
CA ALA A 259 3.28 -19.35 -6.68
C ALA A 259 2.39 -19.06 -5.46
N SER A 260 2.97 -18.92 -4.28
CA SER A 260 2.25 -18.67 -3.03
C SER A 260 1.84 -17.19 -2.84
N ALA A 261 2.28 -16.29 -3.74
CA ALA A 261 1.75 -14.93 -3.83
C ALA A 261 0.35 -14.88 -4.45
N SER A 262 -0.09 -15.95 -5.11
CA SER A 262 -1.43 -16.04 -5.70
C SER A 262 -2.51 -15.87 -4.63
N PRO A 263 -3.54 -15.02 -4.85
CA PRO A 263 -4.65 -14.85 -3.91
C PRO A 263 -5.72 -15.95 -4.00
N ARG A 264 -5.41 -17.11 -4.61
CA ARG A 264 -6.34 -18.23 -4.81
C ARG A 264 -6.89 -18.81 -3.49
N ASP A 265 -6.14 -18.68 -2.42
CA ASP A 265 -6.39 -19.22 -1.09
C ASP A 265 -7.24 -18.28 -0.20
N VAL A 266 -7.44 -17.04 -0.63
CA VAL A 266 -8.14 -16.03 0.17
C VAL A 266 -9.62 -16.37 0.35
N GLY A 267 -10.31 -16.74 -0.73
CA GLY A 267 -11.72 -17.11 -0.67
C GLY A 267 -12.00 -18.33 0.22
N PRO A 268 -11.32 -19.47 0.01
CA PRO A 268 -11.44 -20.63 0.89
C PRO A 268 -11.15 -20.33 2.36
N ALA A 269 -10.06 -19.61 2.66
CA ALA A 269 -9.73 -19.23 4.03
C ALA A 269 -10.79 -18.30 4.65
N ALA A 270 -11.27 -17.30 3.91
CA ALA A 270 -12.31 -16.37 4.38
C ALA A 270 -13.65 -17.08 4.64
N SER A 271 -14.00 -18.07 3.83
CA SER A 271 -15.19 -18.88 4.02
C SER A 271 -15.08 -19.81 5.23
N ALA A 272 -13.89 -20.40 5.47
CA ALA A 272 -13.63 -21.28 6.62
C ALA A 272 -13.54 -20.50 7.94
N PHE A 273 -13.11 -19.23 7.91
CA PHE A 273 -12.94 -18.37 9.08
C PHE A 273 -13.74 -17.06 8.93
N PRO A 274 -15.09 -17.11 8.96
CA PRO A 274 -15.93 -15.91 8.72
C PRO A 274 -15.84 -14.85 9.82
N ASP A 275 -15.30 -15.19 10.99
CA ASP A 275 -15.05 -14.31 12.11
C ASP A 275 -13.62 -13.71 12.14
N VAL A 276 -12.78 -14.06 11.17
CA VAL A 276 -11.46 -13.44 10.91
C VAL A 276 -11.57 -12.51 9.71
N THR A 277 -11.03 -11.30 9.84
CA THR A 277 -10.95 -10.34 8.74
C THR A 277 -9.63 -10.52 7.98
N PHE A 278 -9.72 -10.62 6.66
CA PHE A 278 -8.57 -10.75 5.76
C PHE A 278 -8.35 -9.43 5.02
N VAL A 279 -7.18 -8.83 5.17
CA VAL A 279 -6.73 -7.69 4.37
C VAL A 279 -5.73 -8.20 3.33
N VAL A 280 -6.13 -8.17 2.06
CA VAL A 280 -5.32 -8.66 0.95
C VAL A 280 -4.42 -7.51 0.47
N TYR A 281 -3.19 -7.48 0.97
CA TYR A 281 -2.22 -6.47 0.59
C TYR A 281 -1.88 -6.59 -0.89
N HIS A 282 -1.87 -5.45 -1.58
CA HIS A 282 -1.71 -5.31 -3.03
C HIS A 282 -2.88 -5.90 -3.84
N SER A 283 -3.96 -6.37 -3.20
CA SER A 283 -5.15 -6.93 -3.87
C SER A 283 -4.85 -8.07 -4.87
N GLY A 284 -3.71 -8.76 -4.68
CA GLY A 284 -3.26 -9.79 -5.62
C GLY A 284 -2.68 -9.25 -6.94
N TYR A 285 -2.42 -7.95 -7.06
CA TYR A 285 -1.92 -7.32 -8.28
C TYR A 285 -0.54 -7.88 -8.71
N GLU A 286 -0.39 -8.17 -9.98
CA GLU A 286 0.86 -8.64 -10.58
C GLU A 286 1.27 -7.68 -11.71
N PRO A 287 2.40 -6.95 -11.58
CA PRO A 287 2.79 -5.91 -12.54
C PRO A 287 3.04 -6.40 -13.98
N ASP A 288 3.33 -7.68 -14.16
CA ASP A 288 3.59 -8.32 -15.45
C ASP A 288 2.30 -8.88 -16.12
N VAL A 289 1.15 -8.76 -15.46
CA VAL A 289 -0.14 -9.20 -15.95
C VAL A 289 -0.98 -8.00 -16.35
N SER A 290 -1.58 -8.01 -17.53
CA SER A 290 -2.54 -6.99 -17.93
C SER A 290 -3.87 -7.19 -17.20
N GLU A 291 -4.30 -6.19 -16.46
CA GLU A 291 -5.62 -6.15 -15.81
C GLU A 291 -6.71 -5.55 -16.70
N GLU A 292 -6.41 -5.16 -17.94
CA GLU A 292 -7.39 -4.60 -18.86
C GLU A 292 -8.51 -5.59 -19.19
N GLY A 293 -9.74 -5.08 -19.25
CA GLY A 293 -10.96 -5.84 -19.49
C GLY A 293 -11.69 -6.29 -18.22
N ALA A 294 -12.94 -6.67 -18.38
CA ALA A 294 -13.77 -7.22 -17.30
C ALA A 294 -13.16 -8.50 -16.74
N HIS A 295 -13.57 -8.83 -15.52
CA HIS A 295 -13.27 -10.15 -14.95
C HIS A 295 -13.93 -11.26 -15.76
N THR A 296 -13.20 -12.35 -15.97
CA THR A 296 -13.68 -13.61 -16.55
C THR A 296 -13.09 -14.79 -15.78
N ASP A 297 -13.80 -15.89 -15.67
CA ASP A 297 -13.44 -17.05 -14.82
C ASP A 297 -12.15 -17.77 -15.25
N ASP A 298 -11.72 -17.56 -16.50
CA ASP A 298 -10.47 -18.09 -17.06
C ASP A 298 -9.24 -17.24 -16.74
N ARG A 299 -9.44 -16.04 -16.17
CA ARG A 299 -8.34 -15.19 -15.68
C ARG A 299 -7.88 -15.69 -14.32
N ASP A 300 -6.75 -16.36 -14.28
CA ASP A 300 -6.22 -17.05 -13.11
C ASP A 300 -5.01 -16.37 -12.46
N ARG A 301 -4.73 -15.10 -12.81
CA ARG A 301 -3.63 -14.27 -12.29
C ARG A 301 -4.11 -12.88 -11.90
N GLY A 302 -3.29 -12.21 -11.08
CA GLY A 302 -3.52 -10.82 -10.68
C GLY A 302 -4.79 -10.62 -9.84
N VAL A 303 -5.36 -9.43 -9.91
CA VAL A 303 -6.60 -9.06 -9.20
C VAL A 303 -7.78 -9.93 -9.65
N SER A 304 -7.82 -10.31 -10.91
CA SER A 304 -8.86 -11.21 -11.42
C SER A 304 -8.84 -12.57 -10.70
N ARG A 305 -7.67 -13.06 -10.26
CA ARG A 305 -7.56 -14.27 -9.46
C ARG A 305 -8.17 -14.12 -8.07
N LEU A 306 -8.01 -12.95 -7.43
CA LEU A 306 -8.69 -12.65 -6.18
C LEU A 306 -10.21 -12.71 -6.36
N VAL A 307 -10.74 -12.03 -7.37
CA VAL A 307 -12.18 -12.03 -7.70
C VAL A 307 -12.71 -13.46 -7.89
N THR A 308 -12.00 -14.28 -8.69
CA THR A 308 -12.34 -15.71 -8.88
C THR A 308 -12.34 -16.48 -7.56
N SER A 309 -11.34 -16.26 -6.70
CA SER A 309 -11.20 -16.94 -5.42
C SER A 309 -12.41 -16.65 -4.52
N LEU A 310 -12.79 -15.37 -4.39
CA LEU A 310 -13.94 -14.95 -3.59
C LEU A 310 -15.25 -15.53 -4.13
N ALA A 311 -15.49 -15.38 -5.43
CA ALA A 311 -16.72 -15.85 -6.07
C ALA A 311 -16.91 -17.37 -5.91
N ARG A 312 -15.86 -18.17 -6.14
CA ARG A 312 -15.91 -19.63 -6.00
C ARG A 312 -16.15 -20.10 -4.57
N ALA A 313 -15.68 -19.34 -3.60
CA ALA A 313 -15.87 -19.64 -2.18
C ALA A 313 -17.18 -19.07 -1.61
N GLY A 314 -17.98 -18.35 -2.40
CA GLY A 314 -19.23 -17.74 -1.95
C GLY A 314 -19.01 -16.57 -0.98
N VAL A 315 -17.88 -15.88 -1.08
CA VAL A 315 -17.58 -14.69 -0.26
C VAL A 315 -18.19 -13.48 -0.95
N GLU A 316 -19.29 -12.98 -0.40
CA GLU A 316 -20.06 -11.86 -0.95
C GLU A 316 -19.40 -10.50 -0.70
N PRO A 317 -19.68 -9.47 -1.53
CA PRO A 317 -19.26 -8.11 -1.27
C PRO A 317 -19.71 -7.64 0.13
N GLY A 318 -18.79 -6.97 0.84
CA GLY A 318 -19.04 -6.53 2.22
C GLY A 318 -18.79 -7.58 3.31
N ALA A 319 -18.38 -8.80 2.95
CA ALA A 319 -17.98 -9.84 3.90
C ALA A 319 -16.65 -9.49 4.63
N ASN A 320 -15.93 -10.48 5.09
CA ASN A 320 -14.73 -10.36 5.90
C ASN A 320 -13.41 -10.18 5.11
N VAL A 321 -13.48 -9.84 3.82
CA VAL A 321 -12.29 -9.60 2.98
C VAL A 321 -12.19 -8.15 2.58
N TYR A 322 -11.02 -7.55 2.80
CA TYR A 322 -10.65 -6.22 2.35
C TYR A 322 -9.57 -6.30 1.28
N ALA A 323 -9.71 -5.50 0.23
CA ALA A 323 -8.69 -5.25 -0.78
C ALA A 323 -7.85 -4.04 -0.38
N GLU A 324 -6.53 -4.08 -0.54
CA GLU A 324 -5.64 -2.99 -0.14
C GLU A 324 -4.80 -2.54 -1.36
N LEU A 325 -4.50 -1.23 -1.44
CA LEU A 325 -3.96 -0.58 -2.64
C LEU A 325 -2.46 -0.26 -2.59
N GLY A 326 -1.73 -0.63 -1.54
CA GLY A 326 -0.30 -0.36 -1.38
C GLY A 326 0.52 -0.92 -2.55
N SER A 327 1.52 -0.19 -2.99
CA SER A 327 2.26 -0.41 -4.25
C SER A 327 1.37 -0.46 -5.50
N THR A 328 0.20 -1.10 -5.41
CA THR A 328 -0.72 -1.30 -6.54
C THR A 328 -1.11 0.04 -7.17
N TRP A 329 -1.52 1.02 -6.34
CA TRP A 329 -1.85 2.35 -6.84
C TRP A 329 -0.63 3.06 -7.46
N TYR A 330 0.53 3.02 -6.81
CA TYR A 330 1.77 3.59 -7.35
C TYR A 330 2.11 3.03 -8.73
N LEU A 331 2.01 1.72 -8.88
CA LEU A 331 2.33 1.02 -10.13
C LEU A 331 1.33 1.28 -11.26
N MET A 332 0.06 1.58 -10.92
CA MET A 332 -1.03 1.76 -11.91
C MET A 332 -1.31 3.21 -12.29
N LEU A 333 -1.00 4.21 -11.44
CA LEU A 333 -1.47 5.58 -11.66
C LEU A 333 -1.07 6.18 -13.01
N ARG A 334 0.04 5.71 -13.60
CA ARG A 334 0.50 6.09 -14.94
C ARG A 334 -0.20 5.29 -16.07
N ARG A 335 -0.96 4.27 -15.71
CA ARG A 335 -1.75 3.41 -16.60
C ARG A 335 -3.24 3.46 -16.23
N PRO A 336 -3.89 4.64 -16.40
CA PRO A 336 -5.19 4.91 -15.77
C PRO A 336 -6.31 4.02 -16.29
N ARG A 337 -6.21 3.50 -17.52
CA ARG A 337 -7.16 2.50 -18.04
C ARG A 337 -7.09 1.20 -17.23
N GLU A 338 -5.89 0.71 -16.97
CA GLU A 338 -5.68 -0.48 -16.13
C GLU A 338 -6.15 -0.22 -14.70
N ALA A 339 -5.82 0.94 -14.12
CA ALA A 339 -6.29 1.35 -12.79
C ALA A 339 -7.82 1.35 -12.69
N ALA A 340 -8.52 1.82 -13.72
CA ALA A 340 -9.98 1.80 -13.77
C ALA A 340 -10.55 0.37 -13.81
N HIS A 341 -9.90 -0.55 -14.51
CA HIS A 341 -10.29 -1.96 -14.51
C HIS A 341 -10.03 -2.62 -13.15
N VAL A 342 -8.90 -2.38 -12.53
CA VAL A 342 -8.59 -2.93 -11.19
C VAL A 342 -9.59 -2.43 -10.16
N LEU A 343 -9.78 -1.12 -10.05
CA LEU A 343 -10.73 -0.54 -9.08
C LEU A 343 -12.17 -0.96 -9.38
N GLY A 344 -12.58 -1.02 -10.65
CA GLY A 344 -13.90 -1.49 -11.05
C GLY A 344 -14.17 -2.94 -10.62
N LYS A 345 -13.20 -3.84 -10.81
CA LYS A 345 -13.29 -5.24 -10.36
C LYS A 345 -13.35 -5.33 -8.84
N LEU A 346 -12.53 -4.57 -8.11
CA LEU A 346 -12.52 -4.58 -6.65
C LEU A 346 -13.82 -4.02 -6.07
N LEU A 347 -14.36 -2.92 -6.64
CA LEU A 347 -15.64 -2.36 -6.23
C LEU A 347 -16.80 -3.36 -6.40
N LEU A 348 -16.75 -4.20 -7.45
CA LEU A 348 -17.74 -5.26 -7.65
C LEU A 348 -17.52 -6.44 -6.68
N ALA A 349 -16.28 -6.85 -6.46
CA ALA A 349 -15.96 -8.07 -5.73
C ALA A 349 -16.05 -7.93 -4.21
N VAL A 350 -15.59 -6.81 -3.66
CA VAL A 350 -15.57 -6.59 -2.21
C VAL A 350 -16.47 -5.43 -1.76
N GLY A 351 -16.85 -4.52 -2.66
CA GLY A 351 -17.62 -3.33 -2.35
C GLY A 351 -16.76 -2.16 -1.86
N GLU A 352 -17.28 -0.92 -1.96
CA GLU A 352 -16.55 0.30 -1.59
C GLU A 352 -16.18 0.38 -0.09
N ASP A 353 -16.92 -0.31 0.77
CA ASP A 353 -16.67 -0.38 2.22
C ASP A 353 -15.56 -1.37 2.61
N ARG A 354 -15.00 -2.11 1.64
CA ARG A 354 -13.97 -3.13 1.84
C ARG A 354 -12.71 -2.89 1.00
N ILE A 355 -12.47 -1.65 0.58
CA ILE A 355 -11.21 -1.24 -0.05
C ILE A 355 -10.49 -0.30 0.91
N LEU A 356 -9.19 -0.51 1.11
CA LEU A 356 -8.34 0.25 2.01
C LEU A 356 -7.24 0.97 1.24
N TRP A 357 -6.92 2.17 1.69
CA TRP A 357 -5.79 2.95 1.23
C TRP A 357 -4.51 2.49 1.91
N GLY A 358 -3.52 2.12 1.14
CA GLY A 358 -2.15 1.93 1.56
C GLY A 358 -1.21 2.45 0.48
N THR A 359 0.00 2.86 0.85
CA THR A 359 0.98 3.41 -0.08
C THR A 359 2.21 2.56 -0.26
N ASP A 360 2.52 1.72 0.73
CA ASP A 360 3.79 0.99 0.80
C ASP A 360 4.99 1.96 0.96
N SER A 361 4.71 3.19 1.48
CA SER A 361 5.76 4.16 1.80
C SER A 361 6.61 3.61 2.96
N VAL A 362 7.90 3.82 2.97
CA VAL A 362 8.72 4.89 2.37
C VAL A 362 9.34 4.48 1.01
N TRP A 363 8.98 3.35 0.43
CA TRP A 363 9.60 2.84 -0.80
C TRP A 363 9.50 3.84 -1.95
N TYR A 364 8.40 4.57 -2.04
CA TYR A 364 8.07 5.52 -3.10
C TYR A 364 8.17 6.99 -2.67
N GLY A 365 8.69 7.25 -1.46
CA GLY A 365 8.80 8.60 -0.88
C GLY A 365 7.50 9.08 -0.24
N ALA A 366 7.31 10.41 -0.19
CA ALA A 366 6.15 11.01 0.46
C ALA A 366 4.83 10.68 -0.27
N PRO A 367 3.77 10.25 0.46
CA PRO A 367 2.51 9.80 -0.12
C PRO A 367 1.66 10.86 -0.80
N GLN A 368 1.90 12.16 -0.59
CA GLN A 368 0.95 13.21 -1.01
C GLN A 368 0.53 13.14 -2.47
N ARG A 369 1.48 12.90 -3.38
CA ARG A 369 1.16 12.82 -4.82
C ARG A 369 0.30 11.62 -5.16
N LEU A 370 0.42 10.53 -4.40
CA LEU A 370 -0.42 9.35 -4.57
C LEU A 370 -1.85 9.65 -4.11
N ILE A 371 -1.99 10.38 -2.99
CA ILE A 371 -3.28 10.84 -2.45
C ILE A 371 -3.94 11.79 -3.44
N ASP A 372 -3.23 12.82 -3.90
CA ASP A 372 -3.71 13.81 -4.88
C ASP A 372 -4.18 13.13 -6.17
N ALA A 373 -3.39 12.17 -6.70
CA ALA A 373 -3.76 11.41 -7.90
C ALA A 373 -5.01 10.55 -7.68
N PHE A 374 -5.16 9.91 -6.51
CA PHE A 374 -6.34 9.10 -6.20
C PHE A 374 -7.60 9.95 -6.07
N ARG A 375 -7.51 11.12 -5.45
CA ARG A 375 -8.62 12.09 -5.36
C ARG A 375 -9.10 12.55 -6.73
N ALA A 376 -8.16 12.86 -7.64
CA ALA A 376 -8.50 13.27 -8.99
C ALA A 376 -9.01 12.12 -9.88
N PHE A 377 -8.71 10.86 -9.51
CA PHE A 377 -9.02 9.70 -10.35
C PHE A 377 -10.52 9.40 -10.41
N ARG A 378 -10.97 8.91 -11.56
CA ARG A 378 -12.34 8.41 -11.78
C ARG A 378 -12.35 7.23 -12.74
N ILE A 379 -13.37 6.41 -12.64
CA ILE A 379 -13.71 5.41 -13.65
C ILE A 379 -14.60 6.12 -14.67
N PRO A 380 -14.18 6.29 -15.94
CA PRO A 380 -14.96 6.98 -16.96
C PRO A 380 -16.35 6.33 -17.17
N GLU A 381 -17.35 7.15 -17.49
CA GLU A 381 -18.74 6.70 -17.67
C GLU A 381 -18.86 5.57 -18.69
N TRP A 382 -18.13 5.69 -19.82
CA TRP A 382 -18.14 4.64 -20.84
C TRP A 382 -17.62 3.28 -20.34
N MET A 383 -16.72 3.26 -19.31
CA MET A 383 -16.27 2.02 -18.67
C MET A 383 -17.33 1.49 -17.71
N GLN A 384 -18.01 2.38 -16.98
CA GLN A 384 -19.12 2.01 -16.11
C GLN A 384 -20.22 1.33 -16.92
N GLU A 385 -20.64 1.95 -18.05
CA GLU A 385 -21.66 1.39 -18.94
C GLU A 385 -21.21 0.07 -19.57
N ARG A 386 -19.99 0.01 -20.09
CA ARG A 386 -19.48 -1.15 -20.85
C ARG A 386 -19.21 -2.37 -19.98
N PHE A 387 -18.71 -2.18 -18.75
CA PHE A 387 -18.23 -3.24 -17.88
C PHE A 387 -19.05 -3.42 -16.60
N GLY A 388 -20.07 -2.59 -16.38
CA GLY A 388 -20.88 -2.62 -15.17
C GLY A 388 -20.17 -2.12 -13.92
N TYR A 389 -19.07 -1.38 -14.07
CA TYR A 389 -18.31 -0.89 -12.93
C TYR A 389 -19.08 0.22 -12.19
N PRO A 390 -19.08 0.21 -10.84
CA PRO A 390 -19.58 1.34 -10.07
C PRO A 390 -18.74 2.60 -10.32
N ALA A 391 -19.37 3.77 -10.19
CA ALA A 391 -18.64 5.02 -10.17
C ALA A 391 -17.76 5.12 -8.91
N LEU A 392 -16.50 5.57 -9.08
CA LEU A 392 -15.65 5.93 -7.95
C LEU A 392 -16.03 7.34 -7.47
N THR A 393 -17.08 7.42 -6.65
CA THR A 393 -17.63 8.67 -6.12
C THR A 393 -16.72 9.30 -5.08
N GLU A 394 -16.92 10.59 -4.75
CA GLU A 394 -16.18 11.26 -3.67
C GLU A 394 -16.42 10.57 -2.31
N THR A 395 -17.63 10.05 -2.08
CA THR A 395 -17.93 9.24 -0.89
C THR A 395 -17.14 7.94 -0.87
N ALA A 396 -17.04 7.21 -1.99
CA ALA A 396 -16.23 6.00 -2.09
C ALA A 396 -14.75 6.29 -1.87
N LYS A 397 -14.23 7.40 -2.44
CA LYS A 397 -12.84 7.84 -2.20
C LYS A 397 -12.58 8.15 -0.73
N ALA A 398 -13.48 8.88 -0.06
CA ALA A 398 -13.35 9.19 1.37
C ALA A 398 -13.38 7.91 2.23
N LYS A 399 -14.23 6.95 1.89
CA LYS A 399 -14.24 5.62 2.53
C LYS A 399 -12.90 4.92 2.37
N ILE A 400 -12.38 4.83 1.16
CA ILE A 400 -11.13 4.15 0.84
C ILE A 400 -9.94 4.84 1.52
N LEU A 401 -9.85 6.17 1.44
CA LEU A 401 -8.73 6.94 2.00
C LEU A 401 -8.64 6.89 3.53
N GLY A 402 -9.76 6.68 4.25
CA GLY A 402 -9.68 6.70 5.71
C GLY A 402 -10.83 6.05 6.46
N VAL A 403 -12.10 6.26 6.06
CA VAL A 403 -13.26 5.82 6.83
C VAL A 403 -13.31 4.30 7.02
N ASN A 404 -12.96 3.52 6.00
CA ASN A 404 -12.93 2.06 6.10
C ASN A 404 -11.87 1.58 7.09
N ALA A 405 -10.67 2.17 7.02
CA ALA A 405 -9.59 1.86 7.94
C ALA A 405 -9.92 2.28 9.38
N SER A 406 -10.58 3.44 9.57
CA SER A 406 -11.00 3.89 10.90
C SER A 406 -11.96 2.90 11.57
N ARG A 407 -12.90 2.33 10.81
CA ARG A 407 -13.84 1.31 11.30
C ARG A 407 -13.14 -0.01 11.59
N LEU A 408 -12.23 -0.43 10.70
CA LEU A 408 -11.53 -1.71 10.84
C LEU A 408 -10.60 -1.73 12.07
N TYR A 409 -9.90 -0.62 12.33
CA TYR A 409 -8.87 -0.52 13.37
C TYR A 409 -9.30 0.29 14.60
N ASP A 410 -10.58 0.63 14.70
CA ASP A 410 -11.15 1.43 15.80
C ASP A 410 -10.36 2.73 16.04
N VAL A 411 -10.23 3.54 15.00
CA VAL A 411 -9.59 4.86 15.05
C VAL A 411 -10.67 5.94 15.09
N ASP A 412 -10.71 6.71 16.16
CA ASP A 412 -11.62 7.86 16.26
C ASP A 412 -11.10 9.02 15.37
N LEU A 413 -11.78 9.25 14.26
CA LEU A 413 -11.43 10.29 13.30
C LEU A 413 -11.43 11.70 13.91
N ASN A 414 -12.19 11.96 14.97
CA ASN A 414 -12.24 13.26 15.61
C ASN A 414 -10.94 13.57 16.39
N THR A 415 -10.25 12.54 16.86
CA THR A 415 -9.00 12.70 17.63
C THR A 415 -7.76 12.88 16.74
N VAL A 416 -7.88 12.54 15.45
CA VAL A 416 -6.74 12.54 14.49
C VAL A 416 -6.91 13.53 13.33
N ALA A 417 -8.00 14.30 13.31
CA ALA A 417 -8.47 15.08 12.17
C ALA A 417 -7.58 16.26 11.74
N THR A 418 -6.56 16.66 12.51
CA THR A 418 -5.66 17.75 12.08
C THR A 418 -4.22 17.37 12.39
N PRO A 419 -3.38 17.14 11.38
CA PRO A 419 -1.95 16.96 11.61
C PRO A 419 -1.32 18.33 11.95
N ASP A 420 -1.35 18.75 13.21
CA ASP A 420 -0.34 19.68 13.68
C ASP A 420 0.98 18.92 13.72
N ALA A 421 1.84 19.17 12.76
CA ALA A 421 3.13 18.49 12.64
C ALA A 421 4.22 19.12 13.54
N GLY A 422 3.87 20.03 14.46
CA GLY A 422 4.80 20.67 15.38
C GLY A 422 5.59 19.70 16.26
N TRP A 423 5.03 18.52 16.52
CA TRP A 423 5.68 17.44 17.25
C TRP A 423 6.76 16.69 16.43
N LEU A 424 6.68 16.74 15.10
CA LEU A 424 7.46 15.90 14.20
C LEU A 424 8.99 16.07 14.30
N PRO A 425 9.57 17.29 14.42
CA PRO A 425 11.03 17.44 14.53
C PRO A 425 11.60 16.64 15.72
N ALA A 426 11.01 16.77 16.91
CA ALA A 426 11.48 16.06 18.10
C ALA A 426 11.31 14.53 18.01
N ALA A 427 10.21 14.08 17.42
CA ALA A 427 10.01 12.65 17.15
C ALA A 427 11.05 12.10 16.18
N ARG A 428 11.38 12.84 15.10
CA ARG A 428 12.40 12.45 14.13
C ARG A 428 13.78 12.31 14.74
N ASP A 429 14.18 13.26 15.59
CA ASP A 429 15.47 13.22 16.28
C ASP A 429 15.59 11.97 17.15
N GLU A 430 14.55 11.62 17.91
CA GLU A 430 14.56 10.40 18.72
C GLU A 430 14.49 9.12 17.87
N LEU A 431 13.64 9.08 16.85
CA LEU A 431 13.60 7.96 15.89
C LEU A 431 14.96 7.72 15.27
N GLY A 432 15.62 8.78 14.80
CA GLY A 432 16.96 8.72 14.20
C GLY A 432 18.03 8.21 15.16
N SER A 433 17.97 8.57 16.44
CA SER A 433 18.94 8.12 17.43
C SER A 433 18.68 6.69 17.92
N ARG A 434 17.42 6.31 18.06
CA ARG A 434 17.03 5.03 18.70
C ARG A 434 16.91 3.87 17.73
N LEU A 435 16.59 4.16 16.46
CA LEU A 435 16.43 3.19 15.39
C LEU A 435 17.47 3.38 14.27
N ALA A 436 18.63 3.91 14.62
CA ALA A 436 19.77 4.03 13.72
C ALA A 436 20.28 2.68 13.20
#